data_c7c3125ffe05430c75bd7244e9d01d17
#
_entry.id   c7c3125ffe05430c75bd7244e9d01d17
#
_cell.length_a   1.000
_cell.length_b   1.000
_cell.length_c   1.000
_cell.angle_alpha   90.00
_cell.angle_beta   90.00
_cell.angle_gamma   90.00
#
_symmetry.space_group_name_H-M   'P 1'
#
loop_
_entity.id
_entity.type
_entity.pdbx_description
1 polymer ?
#
loop_
_entity_poly.entity_id
_entity_poly.type
_entity_poly.pdbx_seq_one_letter_code
_entity_poly.pdbx_strand_id
1 'polypeptide(L)'
;MTLRLIFVRHGLSSFNKEGRIQGRNDLSILTKEGQLQAEEAGKIISSIPIDAIYSSPLQRASETTKIIIKQYQTNLQATYTNDLLEVDLGTWSGLTKDELKNLYPEKITIWENDPKELSLNREDGTKFQPIKELLHQAENFLKLLFKTYSGSNKTILIVAHNAILRCLILKLINEPSKGFKRLKLDNTSISICNIDFKNWEDRQVQIQCLNNIAHLQPS
;
A
#
# COMPACT_ATOMS: atom_id res chain seq x y z
N MET A 1 23.18 -7.48 6.19
CA MET A 1 21.90 -7.99 6.72
C MET A 1 20.86 -7.71 5.67
N THR A 2 20.04 -8.71 5.33
CA THR A 2 19.09 -8.58 4.24
C THR A 2 17.66 -8.62 4.77
N LEU A 3 16.89 -7.59 4.52
CA LEU A 3 15.46 -7.54 4.75
C LEU A 3 14.74 -7.68 3.42
N ARG A 4 13.89 -8.71 3.28
CA ARG A 4 13.01 -8.85 2.13
C ARG A 4 11.62 -8.31 2.47
N LEU A 5 11.17 -7.30 1.75
CA LEU A 5 9.82 -6.77 1.87
C LEU A 5 8.96 -7.20 0.69
N ILE A 6 7.85 -7.85 0.98
CA ILE A 6 6.83 -8.26 0.01
C ILE A 6 5.63 -7.35 0.22
N PHE A 7 5.33 -6.52 -0.77
CA PHE A 7 4.19 -5.61 -0.75
C PHE A 7 3.04 -6.19 -1.56
N VAL A 8 1.85 -6.19 -0.97
CA VAL A 8 0.61 -6.62 -1.63
C VAL A 8 -0.45 -5.54 -1.45
N ARG A 9 -0.99 -5.04 -2.55
CA ARG A 9 -2.16 -4.18 -2.50
C ARG A 9 -3.40 -5.04 -2.22
N HIS A 10 -4.35 -4.53 -1.43
CA HIS A 10 -5.62 -5.21 -1.19
C HIS A 10 -6.34 -5.61 -2.49
N GLY A 11 -7.17 -6.66 -2.44
CA GLY A 11 -7.98 -7.14 -3.55
C GLY A 11 -9.02 -6.12 -4.05
N LEU A 12 -9.65 -6.40 -5.17
CA LEU A 12 -10.68 -5.52 -5.77
C LEU A 12 -11.80 -5.25 -4.77
N SER A 13 -12.02 -3.99 -4.44
CA SER A 13 -13.06 -3.54 -3.51
C SER A 13 -14.25 -2.92 -4.24
N SER A 14 -15.39 -2.76 -3.54
CA SER A 14 -16.60 -2.16 -4.10
C SER A 14 -16.33 -0.77 -4.69
N PHE A 15 -15.62 0.10 -3.97
CA PHE A 15 -15.27 1.44 -4.47
C PHE A 15 -14.29 1.41 -5.65
N ASN A 16 -13.37 0.43 -5.72
CA ASN A 16 -12.53 0.27 -6.91
C ASN A 16 -13.39 -0.06 -8.13
N LYS A 17 -14.36 -0.98 -7.99
CA LYS A 17 -15.27 -1.39 -9.06
C LYS A 17 -16.17 -0.24 -9.53
N GLU A 18 -16.61 0.61 -8.60
CA GLU A 18 -17.45 1.78 -8.86
C GLU A 18 -16.65 3.02 -9.32
N GLY A 19 -15.32 2.97 -9.36
CA GLY A 19 -14.49 4.12 -9.71
C GLY A 19 -14.50 5.25 -8.67
N ARG A 20 -14.84 4.94 -7.40
CA ARG A 20 -14.88 5.90 -6.30
C ARG A 20 -13.52 6.01 -5.61
N ILE A 21 -13.23 7.21 -5.13
CA ILE A 21 -12.07 7.49 -4.27
C ILE A 21 -12.31 6.86 -2.90
N GLN A 22 -11.35 6.08 -2.41
CA GLN A 22 -11.50 5.39 -1.13
C GLN A 22 -10.90 6.17 0.04
N GLY A 23 -9.65 6.63 -0.11
CA GLY A 23 -8.93 7.21 1.01
C GLY A 23 -8.97 6.29 2.24
N ARG A 24 -9.23 6.88 3.40
CA ARG A 24 -9.40 6.16 4.68
C ARG A 24 -10.83 5.69 4.96
N ASN A 25 -11.77 5.90 4.04
CA ASN A 25 -13.13 5.41 4.18
C ASN A 25 -13.14 3.87 4.22
N ASP A 26 -13.82 3.30 5.22
CA ASP A 26 -13.86 1.86 5.47
C ASP A 26 -15.21 1.20 5.06
N LEU A 27 -16.09 1.93 4.37
CA LEU A 27 -17.31 1.39 3.78
C LEU A 27 -17.03 0.53 2.54
N SER A 28 -15.83 0.64 1.98
CA SER A 28 -15.40 -0.13 0.80
C SER A 28 -14.93 -1.52 1.20
N ILE A 29 -15.73 -2.54 0.90
CA ILE A 29 -15.47 -3.95 1.20
C ILE A 29 -14.86 -4.69 0.01
N LEU A 30 -14.23 -5.84 0.22
CA LEU A 30 -13.79 -6.72 -0.88
C LEU A 30 -15.00 -7.25 -1.65
N THR A 31 -14.87 -7.24 -3.00
CA THR A 31 -15.79 -7.97 -3.87
C THR A 31 -15.49 -9.47 -3.85
N LYS A 32 -16.41 -10.31 -4.36
CA LYS A 32 -16.11 -11.74 -4.57
C LYS A 32 -14.88 -11.96 -5.45
N GLU A 33 -14.75 -11.15 -6.51
CA GLU A 33 -13.57 -11.15 -7.36
C GLU A 33 -12.30 -10.78 -6.58
N GLY A 34 -12.36 -9.73 -5.73
CA GLY A 34 -11.24 -9.34 -4.87
C GLY A 34 -10.83 -10.41 -3.87
N GLN A 35 -11.78 -11.22 -3.38
CA GLN A 35 -11.49 -12.37 -2.52
C GLN A 35 -10.73 -13.46 -3.29
N LEU A 36 -11.19 -13.81 -4.51
CA LEU A 36 -10.49 -14.76 -5.38
C LEU A 36 -9.08 -14.26 -5.75
N GLN A 37 -8.94 -12.98 -6.10
CA GLN A 37 -7.63 -12.37 -6.34
C GLN A 37 -6.69 -12.54 -5.14
N ALA A 38 -7.20 -12.34 -3.92
CA ALA A 38 -6.42 -12.51 -2.69
C ALA A 38 -6.03 -13.98 -2.44
N GLU A 39 -6.89 -14.94 -2.78
CA GLU A 39 -6.59 -16.38 -2.73
C GLU A 39 -5.45 -16.73 -3.68
N GLU A 40 -5.51 -16.29 -4.93
CA GLU A 40 -4.46 -16.55 -5.92
C GLU A 40 -3.12 -15.91 -5.51
N ALA A 41 -3.14 -14.66 -5.02
CA ALA A 41 -1.94 -14.04 -4.47
C ALA A 41 -1.37 -14.85 -3.29
N GLY A 42 -2.25 -15.32 -2.40
CA GLY A 42 -1.89 -16.14 -1.26
C GLY A 42 -1.23 -17.46 -1.66
N LYS A 43 -1.74 -18.18 -2.66
CA LYS A 43 -1.15 -19.42 -3.19
C LYS A 43 0.30 -19.21 -3.65
N ILE A 44 0.57 -18.11 -4.36
CA ILE A 44 1.93 -17.80 -4.82
C ILE A 44 2.84 -17.43 -3.64
N ILE A 45 2.36 -16.56 -2.75
CA ILE A 45 3.17 -16.06 -1.63
C ILE A 45 3.43 -17.16 -0.59
N SER A 46 2.51 -18.11 -0.41
CA SER A 46 2.64 -19.20 0.59
C SER A 46 3.85 -20.11 0.38
N SER A 47 4.43 -20.13 -0.82
CA SER A 47 5.70 -20.80 -1.09
C SER A 47 6.92 -20.09 -0.49
N ILE A 48 6.77 -18.85 -0.05
CA ILE A 48 7.85 -18.03 0.52
C ILE A 48 7.71 -18.04 2.05
N PRO A 49 8.73 -18.49 2.80
CA PRO A 49 8.72 -18.38 4.26
C PRO A 49 8.63 -16.91 4.69
N ILE A 50 7.63 -16.59 5.51
CA ILE A 50 7.38 -15.25 6.05
C ILE A 50 7.68 -15.24 7.55
N ASP A 51 8.46 -14.26 8.00
CA ASP A 51 8.81 -14.09 9.42
C ASP A 51 7.82 -13.18 10.15
N ALA A 52 7.24 -12.19 9.48
CA ALA A 52 6.23 -11.30 10.06
C ALA A 52 5.29 -10.75 8.99
N ILE A 53 4.08 -10.40 9.42
CA ILE A 53 3.04 -9.84 8.56
C ILE A 53 2.55 -8.54 9.18
N TYR A 54 2.57 -7.47 8.39
CA TYR A 54 1.96 -6.19 8.73
C TYR A 54 0.82 -5.87 7.77
N SER A 55 -0.28 -5.38 8.30
CA SER A 55 -1.45 -5.01 7.49
C SER A 55 -2.06 -3.69 7.92
N SER A 56 -2.62 -2.99 6.96
CA SER A 56 -3.57 -1.91 7.26
C SER A 56 -4.80 -2.48 7.99
N PRO A 57 -5.34 -1.77 9.01
CA PRO A 57 -6.55 -2.19 9.69
C PRO A 57 -7.81 -2.01 8.85
N LEU A 58 -7.79 -1.22 7.76
CA LEU A 58 -8.97 -1.02 6.91
C LEU A 58 -9.47 -2.34 6.33
N GLN A 59 -10.79 -2.52 6.38
CA GLN A 59 -11.46 -3.81 6.14
C GLN A 59 -10.97 -4.53 4.86
N ARG A 60 -10.88 -3.83 3.73
CA ARG A 60 -10.41 -4.41 2.46
C ARG A 60 -8.99 -4.98 2.51
N ALA A 61 -8.09 -4.34 3.27
CA ALA A 61 -6.72 -4.81 3.44
C ALA A 61 -6.63 -5.93 4.49
N SER A 62 -7.32 -5.78 5.62
CA SER A 62 -7.34 -6.79 6.67
C SER A 62 -7.99 -8.11 6.20
N GLU A 63 -9.05 -8.06 5.38
CA GLU A 63 -9.65 -9.25 4.78
C GLU A 63 -8.71 -9.89 3.75
N THR A 64 -8.07 -9.10 2.88
CA THR A 64 -7.04 -9.60 1.96
C THR A 64 -5.95 -10.34 2.72
N THR A 65 -5.47 -9.77 3.83
CA THR A 65 -4.46 -10.39 4.69
C THR A 65 -4.93 -11.71 5.27
N LYS A 66 -6.15 -11.77 5.80
CA LYS A 66 -6.72 -13.00 6.36
C LYS A 66 -6.84 -14.12 5.31
N ILE A 67 -7.22 -13.76 4.07
CA ILE A 67 -7.34 -14.72 2.96
C ILE A 67 -5.94 -15.25 2.57
N ILE A 68 -4.94 -14.38 2.48
CA ILE A 68 -3.55 -14.77 2.18
C ILE A 68 -3.01 -15.70 3.28
N ILE A 69 -3.19 -15.36 4.56
CA ILE A 69 -2.73 -16.16 5.69
C ILE A 69 -3.31 -17.57 5.67
N LYS A 70 -4.57 -17.75 5.27
CA LYS A 70 -5.21 -19.06 5.16
C LYS A 70 -4.54 -20.02 4.17
N GLN A 71 -3.74 -19.50 3.23
CA GLN A 71 -3.00 -20.32 2.27
C GLN A 71 -1.71 -20.91 2.89
N TYR A 72 -1.28 -20.42 4.05
CA TYR A 72 -0.14 -20.98 4.78
C TYR A 72 -0.58 -22.16 5.66
N GLN A 73 0.26 -23.16 5.75
CA GLN A 73 0.06 -24.32 6.63
C GLN A 73 0.47 -24.04 8.09
N THR A 74 0.92 -22.83 8.39
CA THR A 74 1.40 -22.40 9.70
C THR A 74 0.47 -21.33 10.29
N ASN A 75 0.43 -21.25 11.62
CA ASN A 75 -0.40 -20.27 12.32
C ASN A 75 0.26 -18.89 12.33
N LEU A 76 0.27 -18.21 11.18
CA LEU A 76 0.78 -16.84 11.05
C LEU A 76 -0.23 -15.84 11.62
N GLN A 77 0.29 -14.83 12.31
CA GLN A 77 -0.49 -13.72 12.84
C GLN A 77 -0.07 -12.40 12.16
N ALA A 78 -1.04 -11.56 11.85
CA ALA A 78 -0.77 -10.23 11.30
C ALA A 78 -0.80 -9.15 12.39
N THR A 79 0.16 -8.25 12.34
CA THR A 79 0.15 -7.00 13.11
C THR A 79 -0.57 -5.94 12.29
N TYR A 80 -1.71 -5.45 12.80
CA TYR A 80 -2.45 -4.35 12.18
C TYR A 80 -1.93 -3.00 12.71
N THR A 81 -1.60 -2.09 11.78
CA THR A 81 -1.04 -0.79 12.16
C THR A 81 -1.62 0.36 11.34
N ASN A 82 -1.85 1.48 11.99
CA ASN A 82 -2.30 2.72 11.35
C ASN A 82 -1.22 3.33 10.43
N ASP A 83 0.03 2.95 10.58
CA ASP A 83 1.11 3.36 9.67
C ASP A 83 0.93 2.84 8.25
N LEU A 84 0.06 1.86 8.03
CA LEU A 84 -0.30 1.32 6.73
C LEU A 84 -1.68 1.80 6.22
N LEU A 85 -2.31 2.77 6.88
CA LEU A 85 -3.53 3.40 6.37
C LEU A 85 -3.26 4.05 5.00
N GLU A 86 -4.30 4.07 4.18
CA GLU A 86 -4.27 4.76 2.88
C GLU A 86 -4.16 6.28 3.05
N VAL A 87 -3.86 6.97 1.96
CA VAL A 87 -3.85 8.43 1.93
C VAL A 87 -5.17 8.99 2.46
N ASP A 88 -5.06 9.95 3.36
CA ASP A 88 -6.22 10.73 3.76
C ASP A 88 -6.59 11.69 2.62
N LEU A 89 -7.80 11.62 2.14
CA LEU A 89 -8.30 12.50 1.07
C LEU A 89 -9.51 13.32 1.55
N GLY A 90 -9.78 13.31 2.86
CA GLY A 90 -10.83 14.10 3.48
C GLY A 90 -12.16 13.95 2.75
N THR A 91 -12.77 15.09 2.39
CA THR A 91 -14.07 15.15 1.70
C THR A 91 -14.12 14.53 0.30
N TRP A 92 -12.99 14.14 -0.27
CA TRP A 92 -12.95 13.44 -1.56
C TRP A 92 -13.33 11.96 -1.45
N SER A 93 -13.24 11.40 -0.25
CA SER A 93 -13.58 10.00 0.00
C SER A 93 -15.05 9.71 -0.32
N GLY A 94 -15.30 8.68 -1.13
CA GLY A 94 -16.64 8.28 -1.57
C GLY A 94 -17.08 8.93 -2.89
N LEU A 95 -16.45 10.02 -3.33
CA LEU A 95 -16.75 10.65 -4.62
C LEU A 95 -16.19 9.85 -5.79
N THR A 96 -16.88 9.87 -6.91
CA THR A 96 -16.37 9.37 -8.19
C THR A 96 -15.36 10.35 -8.80
N LYS A 97 -14.59 9.90 -9.79
CA LYS A 97 -13.67 10.78 -10.50
C LYS A 97 -14.38 11.92 -11.22
N ASP A 98 -15.59 11.66 -11.75
CA ASP A 98 -16.34 12.68 -12.48
C ASP A 98 -16.94 13.71 -11.52
N GLU A 99 -17.47 13.28 -10.38
CA GLU A 99 -17.90 14.20 -9.30
C GLU A 99 -16.74 15.09 -8.84
N LEU A 100 -15.54 14.53 -8.67
CA LEU A 100 -14.36 15.31 -8.29
C LEU A 100 -13.96 16.34 -9.36
N LYS A 101 -13.98 15.95 -10.64
CA LYS A 101 -13.67 16.88 -11.75
C LYS A 101 -14.65 18.03 -11.79
N ASN A 102 -15.93 17.77 -11.52
CA ASN A 102 -16.97 18.81 -11.50
C ASN A 102 -16.86 19.73 -10.28
N LEU A 103 -16.61 19.14 -9.08
CA LEU A 103 -16.58 19.90 -7.83
C LEU A 103 -15.25 20.59 -7.57
N TYR A 104 -14.13 20.01 -8.02
CA TYR A 104 -12.76 20.47 -7.69
C TYR A 104 -11.82 20.45 -8.91
N PRO A 105 -12.16 21.10 -10.04
CA PRO A 105 -11.39 20.98 -11.30
C PRO A 105 -9.91 21.38 -11.15
N GLU A 106 -9.64 22.47 -10.43
CA GLU A 106 -8.27 22.92 -10.21
C GLU A 106 -7.46 21.96 -9.34
N LYS A 107 -8.06 21.44 -8.27
CA LYS A 107 -7.42 20.48 -7.36
C LYS A 107 -7.15 19.14 -8.02
N ILE A 108 -8.04 18.68 -8.89
CA ILE A 108 -7.82 17.48 -9.69
C ILE A 108 -6.63 17.67 -10.64
N THR A 109 -6.51 18.83 -11.27
CA THR A 109 -5.36 19.16 -12.11
C THR A 109 -4.05 19.08 -11.31
N ILE A 110 -4.02 19.62 -10.08
CA ILE A 110 -2.86 19.49 -9.18
C ILE A 110 -2.61 18.02 -8.83
N TRP A 111 -3.65 17.26 -8.45
CA TRP A 111 -3.53 15.85 -8.15
C TRP A 111 -2.98 15.03 -9.32
N GLU A 112 -3.35 15.37 -10.54
CA GLU A 112 -2.91 14.66 -11.75
C GLU A 112 -1.48 15.03 -12.17
N ASN A 113 -1.03 16.25 -11.93
CA ASN A 113 0.29 16.74 -12.36
C ASN A 113 1.35 16.62 -11.25
N ASP A 114 1.07 17.12 -10.07
CA ASP A 114 1.97 17.09 -8.91
C ASP A 114 1.17 16.86 -7.62
N PRO A 115 0.81 15.61 -7.29
CA PRO A 115 -0.03 15.29 -6.15
C PRO A 115 0.57 15.70 -4.79
N LYS A 116 1.88 15.95 -4.73
CA LYS A 116 2.54 16.45 -3.52
C LYS A 116 2.13 17.87 -3.18
N GLU A 117 1.81 18.67 -4.18
CA GLU A 117 1.39 20.07 -3.99
C GLU A 117 -0.12 20.21 -3.73
N LEU A 118 -0.89 19.10 -3.84
CA LEU A 118 -2.30 19.12 -3.45
C LEU A 118 -2.45 19.48 -1.98
N SER A 119 -3.31 20.46 -1.71
CA SER A 119 -3.75 20.83 -0.36
C SER A 119 -5.26 20.66 -0.24
N LEU A 120 -5.69 19.95 0.79
CA LEU A 120 -7.10 19.71 1.13
C LEU A 120 -7.40 20.30 2.52
N ASN A 121 -8.67 20.39 2.85
CA ASN A 121 -9.12 20.73 4.20
C ASN A 121 -9.69 19.49 4.89
N ARG A 122 -9.41 19.33 6.18
CA ARG A 122 -10.12 18.42 7.07
C ARG A 122 -11.51 19.00 7.43
N GLU A 123 -12.32 18.20 8.08
CA GLU A 123 -13.66 18.62 8.53
C GLU A 123 -13.60 19.81 9.50
N ASP A 124 -12.54 19.92 10.29
CA ASP A 124 -12.29 21.04 11.21
C ASP A 124 -11.75 22.31 10.50
N GLY A 125 -11.62 22.29 9.16
CA GLY A 125 -11.08 23.38 8.36
C GLY A 125 -9.56 23.43 8.26
N THR A 126 -8.82 22.58 8.97
CA THR A 126 -7.36 22.55 8.93
C THR A 126 -6.86 22.13 7.57
N LYS A 127 -5.94 22.90 7.00
CA LYS A 127 -5.27 22.56 5.72
C LYS A 127 -4.22 21.49 5.93
N PHE A 128 -4.14 20.56 4.99
CA PHE A 128 -3.11 19.52 4.98
C PHE A 128 -2.71 19.13 3.56
N GLN A 129 -1.56 18.48 3.42
CA GLN A 129 -1.04 18.00 2.15
C GLN A 129 -0.99 16.46 2.16
N PRO A 130 -1.98 15.78 1.55
CA PRO A 130 -2.17 14.33 1.68
C PRO A 130 -0.92 13.49 1.40
N ILE A 131 -0.21 13.79 0.31
CA ILE A 131 0.97 13.00 -0.10
C ILE A 131 2.19 13.31 0.76
N LYS A 132 2.36 14.55 1.25
CA LYS A 132 3.47 14.87 2.16
C LYS A 132 3.31 14.14 3.51
N GLU A 133 2.10 14.14 4.06
CA GLU A 133 1.81 13.40 5.29
C GLU A 133 1.99 11.89 5.08
N LEU A 134 1.53 11.35 3.95
CA LEU A 134 1.68 9.94 3.63
C LEU A 134 3.14 9.51 3.45
N LEU A 135 3.97 10.37 2.84
CA LEU A 135 5.41 10.13 2.72
C LEU A 135 6.10 10.10 4.09
N HIS A 136 5.66 10.95 5.02
CA HIS A 136 6.17 10.94 6.39
C HIS A 136 5.72 9.66 7.14
N GLN A 137 4.45 9.28 7.01
CA GLN A 137 3.91 8.03 7.55
C GLN A 137 4.69 6.82 7.04
N ALA A 138 4.95 6.74 5.73
CA ALA A 138 5.73 5.68 5.11
C ALA A 138 7.17 5.61 5.65
N GLU A 139 7.83 6.75 5.80
CA GLU A 139 9.19 6.82 6.33
C GLU A 139 9.26 6.33 7.79
N ASN A 140 8.32 6.76 8.63
CA ASN A 140 8.25 6.34 10.03
C ASN A 140 8.05 4.82 10.16
N PHE A 141 7.15 4.24 9.35
CA PHE A 141 6.95 2.81 9.33
C PHE A 141 8.21 2.04 8.89
N LEU A 142 8.88 2.49 7.83
CA LEU A 142 10.13 1.86 7.38
C LEU A 142 11.23 1.96 8.44
N LYS A 143 11.42 3.12 9.06
CA LYS A 143 12.38 3.29 10.17
C LYS A 143 12.09 2.34 11.34
N LEU A 144 10.80 2.15 11.67
CA LEU A 144 10.38 1.17 12.68
C LEU A 144 10.78 -0.26 12.27
N LEU A 145 10.51 -0.67 11.02
CA LEU A 145 10.90 -2.00 10.53
C LEU A 145 12.41 -2.20 10.58
N PHE A 146 13.20 -1.22 10.11
CA PHE A 146 14.66 -1.30 10.12
C PHE A 146 15.21 -1.43 11.56
N LYS A 147 14.62 -0.68 12.50
CA LYS A 147 14.98 -0.79 13.92
C LYS A 147 14.62 -2.16 14.51
N THR A 148 13.39 -2.65 14.20
CA THR A 148 12.86 -3.91 14.75
C THR A 148 13.65 -5.12 14.27
N TYR A 149 14.04 -5.13 12.99
CA TYR A 149 14.71 -6.27 12.35
C TYR A 149 16.20 -6.05 12.14
N SER A 150 16.80 -5.05 12.80
CA SER A 150 18.23 -4.84 12.82
C SER A 150 18.94 -6.10 13.35
N GLY A 151 20.00 -6.52 12.68
CA GLY A 151 20.78 -7.70 13.08
C GLY A 151 20.24 -9.05 12.57
N SER A 152 19.16 -9.07 11.76
CA SER A 152 18.55 -10.31 11.29
C SER A 152 18.26 -10.30 9.79
N ASN A 153 18.22 -11.50 9.19
CA ASN A 153 17.70 -11.70 7.83
C ASN A 153 16.23 -12.11 7.95
N LYS A 154 15.33 -11.27 7.46
CA LYS A 154 13.88 -11.47 7.62
C LYS A 154 13.12 -11.20 6.33
N THR A 155 12.04 -11.93 6.13
CA THR A 155 11.05 -11.71 5.07
C THR A 155 9.76 -11.22 5.69
N ILE A 156 9.33 -10.02 5.31
CA ILE A 156 8.17 -9.35 5.87
C ILE A 156 7.11 -9.17 4.77
N LEU A 157 5.90 -9.64 5.02
CA LEU A 157 4.74 -9.39 4.18
C LEU A 157 4.02 -8.12 4.66
N ILE A 158 3.73 -7.22 3.73
CA ILE A 158 3.04 -5.95 3.98
C ILE A 158 1.82 -5.88 3.06
N VAL A 159 0.63 -5.89 3.65
CA VAL A 159 -0.64 -5.80 2.90
C VAL A 159 -1.29 -4.45 3.19
N ALA A 160 -1.43 -3.62 2.15
CA ALA A 160 -1.92 -2.26 2.32
C ALA A 160 -2.61 -1.73 1.06
N HIS A 161 -2.46 -0.45 0.77
CA HIS A 161 -3.20 0.27 -0.25
C HIS A 161 -2.26 0.89 -1.29
N ASN A 162 -2.86 1.41 -2.35
CA ASN A 162 -2.13 1.91 -3.51
C ASN A 162 -1.17 3.05 -3.18
N ALA A 163 -1.65 4.11 -2.51
CA ALA A 163 -0.82 5.30 -2.31
C ALA A 163 0.27 5.06 -1.24
N ILE A 164 -0.07 4.42 -0.12
CA ILE A 164 0.92 4.13 0.93
C ILE A 164 2.01 3.18 0.42
N LEU A 165 1.66 2.13 -0.34
CA LEU A 165 2.67 1.21 -0.89
C LEU A 165 3.61 1.92 -1.88
N ARG A 166 3.09 2.83 -2.72
CA ARG A 166 3.95 3.67 -3.57
C ARG A 166 4.89 4.53 -2.75
N CYS A 167 4.39 5.18 -1.68
CA CYS A 167 5.23 5.98 -0.80
C CYS A 167 6.32 5.15 -0.11
N LEU A 168 6.01 3.93 0.34
CA LEU A 168 6.98 3.01 0.92
C LEU A 168 8.09 2.67 -0.08
N ILE A 169 7.73 2.27 -1.31
CA ILE A 169 8.70 1.94 -2.36
C ILE A 169 9.58 3.15 -2.70
N LEU A 170 8.99 4.33 -2.90
CA LEU A 170 9.73 5.55 -3.21
C LEU A 170 10.70 5.96 -2.10
N LYS A 171 10.28 5.83 -0.85
CA LYS A 171 11.15 6.11 0.31
C LYS A 171 12.29 5.10 0.42
N LEU A 172 12.06 3.83 0.10
CA LEU A 172 13.12 2.82 0.09
C LEU A 172 14.22 3.17 -0.91
N ILE A 173 13.86 3.54 -2.14
CA ILE A 173 14.82 3.79 -3.23
C ILE A 173 15.30 5.24 -3.30
N ASN A 174 14.98 6.08 -2.31
CA ASN A 174 15.33 7.51 -2.26
C ASN A 174 14.85 8.32 -3.48
N GLU A 175 13.78 7.88 -4.14
CA GLU A 175 13.25 8.61 -5.28
C GLU A 175 12.41 9.83 -4.86
N PRO A 176 12.48 10.95 -5.61
CA PRO A 176 11.63 12.09 -5.38
C PRO A 176 10.15 11.74 -5.49
N SER A 177 9.30 12.41 -4.72
CA SER A 177 7.84 12.24 -4.77
C SER A 177 7.21 12.41 -6.16
N LYS A 178 7.92 13.02 -7.12
CA LYS A 178 7.55 13.05 -8.55
C LYS A 178 7.43 11.66 -9.17
N GLY A 179 8.13 10.65 -8.61
CA GLY A 179 7.97 9.24 -8.99
C GLY A 179 6.61 8.63 -8.64
N PHE A 180 5.84 9.25 -7.75
CA PHE A 180 4.57 8.72 -7.25
C PHE A 180 3.59 8.32 -8.38
N LYS A 181 3.44 9.16 -9.41
CA LYS A 181 2.57 8.88 -10.56
C LYS A 181 3.13 7.85 -11.55
N ARG A 182 4.42 7.56 -11.48
CA ARG A 182 5.08 6.59 -12.37
C ARG A 182 4.94 5.16 -11.88
N LEU A 183 4.60 4.97 -10.59
CA LEU A 183 4.35 3.65 -10.03
C LEU A 183 2.89 3.27 -10.23
N LYS A 184 2.64 2.12 -10.83
CA LYS A 184 1.32 1.48 -10.88
C LYS A 184 1.34 0.27 -9.95
N LEU A 185 0.30 0.12 -9.13
CA LEU A 185 0.09 -1.06 -8.31
C LEU A 185 -1.37 -1.49 -8.48
N ASP A 186 -1.59 -2.60 -9.16
CA ASP A 186 -2.92 -3.19 -9.37
C ASP A 186 -3.42 -3.91 -8.10
N ASN A 187 -4.70 -4.21 -7.99
CA ASN A 187 -5.25 -4.97 -6.88
C ASN A 187 -4.56 -6.34 -6.80
N THR A 188 -4.21 -6.76 -5.59
CA THR A 188 -3.40 -7.94 -5.26
C THR A 188 -2.03 -8.04 -5.95
N SER A 189 -1.58 -6.99 -6.65
CA SER A 189 -0.24 -7.01 -7.21
C SER A 189 0.81 -7.25 -6.13
N ILE A 190 1.83 -8.02 -6.50
CA ILE A 190 2.97 -8.38 -5.65
C ILE A 190 4.18 -7.58 -6.10
N SER A 191 4.82 -6.89 -5.15
CA SER A 191 6.11 -6.22 -5.38
C SER A 191 7.10 -6.68 -4.31
N ILE A 192 8.36 -6.93 -4.70
CA ILE A 192 9.38 -7.46 -3.80
C ILE A 192 10.62 -6.58 -3.86
N CYS A 193 11.08 -6.15 -2.69
CA CYS A 193 12.33 -5.43 -2.52
C CYS A 193 13.26 -6.22 -1.58
N ASN A 194 14.49 -6.43 -1.98
CA ASN A 194 15.56 -6.90 -1.10
C ASN A 194 16.38 -5.68 -0.66
N ILE A 195 16.70 -5.61 0.62
CA ILE A 195 17.33 -4.46 1.22
C ILE A 195 18.51 -4.95 2.05
N ASP A 196 19.73 -4.59 1.63
CA ASP A 196 20.90 -4.73 2.44
C ASP A 196 21.15 -3.43 3.18
N PHE A 197 21.27 -3.47 4.50
CA PHE A 197 21.38 -2.27 5.32
C PHE A 197 22.22 -2.47 6.56
N LYS A 198 22.88 -1.39 7.01
CA LYS A 198 23.45 -1.23 8.34
C LYS A 198 22.53 -0.38 9.21
N ASN A 199 21.98 0.67 8.64
CA ASN A 199 21.01 1.57 9.24
C ASN A 199 20.10 2.16 8.13
N TRP A 200 19.22 3.07 8.48
CA TRP A 200 18.29 3.70 7.53
C TRP A 200 18.99 4.49 6.42
N GLU A 201 20.07 5.19 6.74
CA GLU A 201 20.82 6.03 5.79
C GLU A 201 21.72 5.21 4.88
N ASP A 202 22.29 4.10 5.39
CA ASP A 202 23.18 3.20 4.65
C ASP A 202 22.42 1.92 4.26
N ARG A 203 21.57 2.06 3.26
CA ARG A 203 20.79 0.95 2.68
C ARG A 203 20.98 0.86 1.17
N GLN A 204 21.07 -0.36 0.68
CA GLN A 204 21.06 -0.69 -0.73
C GLN A 204 19.77 -1.47 -1.02
N VAL A 205 18.97 -1.00 -1.98
CA VAL A 205 17.67 -1.57 -2.31
C VAL A 205 17.67 -2.12 -3.73
N GLN A 206 17.25 -3.36 -3.85
CA GLN A 206 17.03 -4.02 -5.13
C GLN A 206 15.56 -4.35 -5.28
N ILE A 207 14.91 -3.79 -6.30
CA ILE A 207 13.54 -4.16 -6.67
C ILE A 207 13.63 -5.45 -7.49
N GLN A 208 13.16 -6.57 -6.92
CA GLN A 208 13.14 -7.88 -7.58
C GLN A 208 11.98 -8.00 -8.56
N CYS A 209 10.82 -7.48 -8.18
CA CYS A 209 9.68 -7.32 -9.07
C CYS A 209 8.81 -6.14 -8.60
N LEU A 210 8.08 -5.55 -9.54
CA LEU A 210 7.16 -4.46 -9.29
C LEU A 210 5.84 -4.72 -10.01
N ASN A 211 4.72 -4.59 -9.27
CA ASN A 211 3.37 -4.75 -9.80
C ASN A 211 3.15 -6.09 -10.54
N ASN A 212 3.66 -7.19 -10.02
CA ASN A 212 3.44 -8.50 -10.61
C ASN A 212 2.00 -8.97 -10.35
N ILE A 213 1.26 -9.26 -11.42
CA ILE A 213 -0.11 -9.74 -11.42
C ILE A 213 -0.26 -11.07 -12.21
N ALA A 214 0.83 -11.79 -12.45
CA ALA A 214 0.81 -13.03 -13.24
C ALA A 214 -0.13 -14.09 -12.65
N HIS A 215 -0.35 -14.09 -11.34
CA HIS A 215 -1.29 -14.97 -10.65
C HIS A 215 -2.77 -14.69 -10.98
N LEU A 216 -3.08 -13.57 -11.63
CA LEU A 216 -4.45 -13.22 -12.04
C LEU A 216 -4.75 -13.56 -13.52
N GLN A 217 -3.77 -14.05 -14.26
CA GLN A 217 -3.99 -14.45 -15.66
C GLN A 217 -4.67 -15.81 -15.67
N PRO A 218 -5.68 -16.02 -16.55
CA PRO A 218 -6.22 -17.35 -16.74
C PRO A 218 -5.12 -18.28 -17.24
N SER A 219 -4.98 -19.42 -16.60
CA SER A 219 -4.09 -20.53 -16.98
C SER A 219 -4.50 -21.13 -18.32
#